data_baf5c8274c1e8715edde4520db52bb81
#
_entry.id   baf5c8274c1e8715edde4520db52bb81
#
_cell.length_a   1.000
_cell.length_b   1.000
_cell.length_c   1.000
_cell.angle_alpha   90.00
_cell.angle_beta   90.00
_cell.angle_gamma   90.00
#
_symmetry.space_group_name_H-M   'P 1'
#
loop_
_entity.id
_entity.type
_entity.pdbx_description
1 polymer ?
#
loop_
_entity_poly.entity_id
_entity_poly.type
_entity_poly.pdbx_seq_one_letter_code
_entity_poly.pdbx_strand_id
1 'polypeptide(L)'
;MPRQDEIVETQPAHPADPSAETHRRSREALTAALPDIGEVSAELIGHGDVPRPRSRQVLAAVLGISPASLTQMDDTDVGRAVDRLRALIDQCARLADQATVDELTGAMRRGSGMAALQREIDRNRRSPGKGLVAIFVDLDGLKAVNDRDGHAAGDERLRATVKAIRERLRSYDLVIRYGGDEFVCALTNSDAAEAERTAAALRENVLLGAQGSISVGVAELEPDDDAEVLVARADLALYTGRRVRDGTASPAAP
;
A
#
# COMPACT_ATOMS: atom_id res chain seq x y z
N MET A 1 49.95 -34.72 -29.91
CA MET A 1 48.59 -34.19 -30.06
C MET A 1 48.33 -33.20 -28.91
N PRO A 2 48.46 -31.86 -29.16
CA PRO A 2 48.21 -30.85 -28.13
C PRO A 2 46.70 -30.53 -28.04
N ARG A 3 46.24 -30.26 -26.80
CA ARG A 3 44.87 -29.87 -26.47
C ARG A 3 44.58 -28.48 -26.99
N GLN A 4 43.43 -28.29 -27.60
CA GLN A 4 42.90 -26.96 -27.98
C GLN A 4 42.39 -26.28 -26.72
N ASP A 5 42.99 -25.11 -26.40
CA ASP A 5 42.49 -24.18 -25.39
C ASP A 5 41.30 -23.42 -25.99
N GLU A 6 40.13 -23.59 -25.37
CA GLU A 6 38.89 -22.90 -25.69
C GLU A 6 38.96 -21.47 -25.14
N ILE A 7 39.15 -20.52 -26.05
CA ILE A 7 39.14 -19.09 -25.75
C ILE A 7 37.67 -18.70 -25.50
N VAL A 8 37.30 -18.46 -24.25
CA VAL A 8 36.01 -17.87 -23.88
C VAL A 8 36.10 -16.37 -24.20
N GLU A 9 35.46 -16.00 -25.27
CA GLU A 9 35.30 -14.60 -25.72
C GLU A 9 34.30 -13.91 -24.77
N THR A 10 34.81 -13.14 -23.81
CA THR A 10 33.99 -12.25 -22.96
C THR A 10 33.47 -11.12 -23.82
N GLN A 11 32.15 -11.13 -24.09
CA GLN A 11 31.44 -10.00 -24.71
C GLN A 11 31.63 -8.75 -23.85
N PRO A 12 31.97 -7.58 -24.45
CA PRO A 12 32.02 -6.33 -23.69
C PRO A 12 30.62 -5.94 -23.23
N ALA A 13 30.52 -5.55 -21.97
CA ALA A 13 29.29 -5.01 -21.36
C ALA A 13 28.77 -3.84 -22.22
N HIS A 14 27.51 -3.89 -22.59
CA HIS A 14 26.81 -2.83 -23.29
C HIS A 14 26.94 -1.52 -22.49
N PRO A 15 27.37 -0.40 -23.08
CA PRO A 15 27.45 0.87 -22.38
C PRO A 15 26.03 1.25 -21.90
N ALA A 16 25.91 1.55 -20.61
CA ALA A 16 24.66 2.02 -20.02
C ALA A 16 24.17 3.27 -20.78
N ASP A 17 22.90 3.27 -21.15
CA ASP A 17 22.24 4.37 -21.87
C ASP A 17 22.35 5.67 -21.04
N PRO A 18 23.09 6.72 -21.53
CA PRO A 18 23.25 7.97 -20.78
C PRO A 18 21.94 8.70 -20.52
N SER A 19 20.88 8.42 -21.28
CA SER A 19 19.55 8.99 -21.08
C SER A 19 18.86 8.40 -19.84
N ALA A 20 19.04 7.11 -19.57
CA ALA A 20 18.48 6.44 -18.38
C ALA A 20 19.11 6.95 -17.07
N GLU A 21 20.42 7.20 -17.07
CA GLU A 21 21.15 7.78 -15.93
C GLU A 21 20.73 9.24 -15.67
N THR A 22 20.53 10.03 -16.70
CA THR A 22 20.05 11.41 -16.61
C THR A 22 18.61 11.46 -16.11
N HIS A 23 17.74 10.57 -16.56
CA HIS A 23 16.36 10.47 -16.06
C HIS A 23 16.30 9.98 -14.61
N ARG A 24 17.18 9.05 -14.21
CA ARG A 24 17.25 8.58 -12.82
C ARG A 24 17.71 9.71 -11.89
N ARG A 25 18.78 10.43 -12.22
CA ARG A 25 19.30 11.58 -11.44
C ARG A 25 18.29 12.72 -11.36
N SER A 26 17.58 13.00 -12.45
CA SER A 26 16.50 14.01 -12.45
C SER A 26 15.33 13.59 -11.56
N ARG A 27 14.99 12.30 -11.53
CA ARG A 27 13.91 11.76 -10.68
C ARG A 27 14.30 11.74 -9.20
N GLU A 28 15.54 11.34 -8.88
CA GLU A 28 16.09 11.38 -7.51
C GLU A 28 16.21 12.82 -7.00
N ALA A 29 16.65 13.76 -7.83
CA ALA A 29 16.72 15.18 -7.50
C ALA A 29 15.31 15.80 -7.33
N LEU A 30 14.32 15.41 -8.13
CA LEU A 30 12.92 15.84 -7.97
C LEU A 30 12.32 15.28 -6.68
N THR A 31 12.57 14.01 -6.37
CA THR A 31 12.04 13.36 -5.15
C THR A 31 12.70 13.92 -3.89
N ALA A 32 13.97 14.31 -3.95
CA ALA A 32 14.69 14.94 -2.83
C ALA A 32 14.37 16.44 -2.65
N ALA A 33 13.87 17.11 -3.69
CA ALA A 33 13.56 18.53 -3.69
C ALA A 33 12.07 18.83 -3.46
N LEU A 34 11.19 17.84 -3.61
CA LEU A 34 9.76 17.99 -3.35
C LEU A 34 9.49 17.65 -1.88
N PRO A 35 8.95 18.57 -1.08
CA PRO A 35 8.40 18.22 0.23
C PRO A 35 7.31 17.16 0.02
N ASP A 36 7.12 16.30 1.02
CA ASP A 36 6.08 15.27 1.01
C ASP A 36 4.74 15.85 0.53
N ILE A 37 4.13 15.23 -0.48
CA ILE A 37 2.85 15.69 -1.05
C ILE A 37 1.77 15.80 0.05
N GLY A 38 1.88 15.00 1.12
CA GLY A 38 1.04 15.10 2.31
C GLY A 38 1.25 16.40 3.11
N GLU A 39 2.49 16.86 3.28
CA GLU A 39 2.81 18.13 3.93
C GLU A 39 2.38 19.32 3.06
N VAL A 40 2.60 19.24 1.74
CA VAL A 40 2.14 20.27 0.78
C VAL A 40 0.63 20.38 0.79
N SER A 41 -0.09 19.26 0.82
CA SER A 41 -1.55 19.24 0.89
C SER A 41 -2.06 19.83 2.21
N ALA A 42 -1.45 19.51 3.35
CA ALA A 42 -1.85 20.04 4.65
C ALA A 42 -1.60 21.55 4.79
N GLU A 43 -0.50 22.08 4.22
CA GLU A 43 -0.21 23.52 4.22
C GLU A 43 -1.09 24.33 3.26
N LEU A 44 -1.49 23.73 2.11
CA LEU A 44 -2.40 24.36 1.14
C LEU A 44 -3.88 24.30 1.55
N ILE A 45 -4.27 23.36 2.42
CA ILE A 45 -5.65 23.19 2.92
C ILE A 45 -5.97 24.13 4.10
N GLY A 46 -4.99 24.82 4.67
CA GLY A 46 -5.20 25.81 5.73
C GLY A 46 -6.19 26.90 5.30
N HIS A 47 -7.32 26.99 6.00
CA HIS A 47 -8.41 27.94 5.74
C HIS A 47 -7.94 29.39 5.90
N GLY A 48 -7.66 30.08 4.78
CA GLY A 48 -7.31 31.50 4.77
C GLY A 48 -7.02 32.01 3.37
N ASP A 49 -7.61 33.11 2.99
CA ASP A 49 -7.62 33.69 1.63
C ASP A 49 -6.27 34.23 1.10
N VAL A 50 -5.18 34.12 1.84
CA VAL A 50 -3.85 34.59 1.38
C VAL A 50 -2.80 33.53 1.62
N PRO A 51 -2.08 33.06 0.56
CA PRO A 51 -1.00 32.08 0.72
C PRO A 51 0.11 32.64 1.62
N ARG A 52 0.46 31.90 2.69
CA ARG A 52 1.59 32.23 3.58
C ARG A 52 2.92 32.20 2.80
N PRO A 53 4.00 32.87 3.27
CA PRO A 53 5.28 32.94 2.56
C PRO A 53 5.87 31.57 2.19
N ARG A 54 5.68 30.53 3.01
CA ARG A 54 6.08 29.14 2.70
C ARG A 54 5.27 28.52 1.56
N SER A 55 3.98 28.77 1.50
CA SER A 55 3.11 28.27 0.43
C SER A 55 3.52 28.82 -0.95
N ARG A 56 4.03 30.05 -1.01
CA ARG A 56 4.57 30.63 -2.25
C ARG A 56 5.85 29.96 -2.71
N GLN A 57 6.76 29.58 -1.79
CA GLN A 57 7.99 28.85 -2.15
C GLN A 57 7.68 27.44 -2.68
N VAL A 58 6.76 26.74 -2.03
CA VAL A 58 6.29 25.42 -2.47
C VAL A 58 5.63 25.53 -3.83
N LEU A 59 4.77 26.51 -4.05
CA LEU A 59 4.11 26.73 -5.34
C LEU A 59 5.13 27.06 -6.45
N ALA A 60 6.15 27.86 -6.17
CA ALA A 60 7.22 28.15 -7.11
C ALA A 60 7.99 26.89 -7.52
N ALA A 61 8.33 26.04 -6.54
CA ALA A 61 9.02 24.76 -6.78
C ALA A 61 8.17 23.80 -7.62
N VAL A 62 6.88 23.67 -7.33
CA VAL A 62 5.94 22.80 -8.06
C VAL A 62 5.69 23.30 -9.49
N LEU A 63 5.58 24.61 -9.67
CA LEU A 63 5.38 25.20 -11.01
C LEU A 63 6.67 25.32 -11.83
N GLY A 64 7.84 25.01 -11.23
CA GLY A 64 9.14 25.15 -11.90
C GLY A 64 9.54 26.58 -12.23
N ILE A 65 8.98 27.57 -11.49
CA ILE A 65 9.25 29.00 -11.68
C ILE A 65 10.08 29.56 -10.52
N SER A 66 10.82 30.66 -10.77
CA SER A 66 11.59 31.28 -9.71
C SER A 66 10.67 31.91 -8.63
N PRO A 67 11.08 31.93 -7.35
CA PRO A 67 10.32 32.64 -6.31
C PRO A 67 10.12 34.13 -6.62
N ALA A 68 11.06 34.75 -7.34
CA ALA A 68 10.97 36.14 -7.79
C ALA A 68 9.85 36.33 -8.82
N SER A 69 9.69 35.40 -9.76
CA SER A 69 8.61 35.43 -10.74
C SER A 69 7.23 35.32 -10.07
N LEU A 70 7.13 34.48 -9.04
CA LEU A 70 5.87 34.33 -8.26
C LEU A 70 5.53 35.60 -7.46
N THR A 71 6.55 36.38 -7.04
CA THR A 71 6.34 37.63 -6.31
C THR A 71 5.82 38.76 -7.21
N GLN A 72 6.01 38.65 -8.53
CA GLN A 72 5.49 39.58 -9.53
C GLN A 72 4.03 39.28 -9.96
N MET A 73 3.51 38.12 -9.62
CA MET A 73 2.12 37.74 -9.89
C MET A 73 1.20 38.41 -8.84
N ASP A 74 0.04 38.86 -9.28
CA ASP A 74 -0.96 39.36 -8.35
C ASP A 74 -1.59 38.23 -7.50
N ASP A 75 -2.16 38.56 -6.35
CA ASP A 75 -2.71 37.57 -5.44
C ASP A 75 -3.87 36.78 -6.07
N THR A 76 -4.57 37.35 -7.04
CA THR A 76 -5.66 36.68 -7.78
C THR A 76 -5.12 35.60 -8.72
N ASP A 77 -4.01 35.87 -9.40
CA ASP A 77 -3.35 34.90 -10.28
C ASP A 77 -2.72 33.75 -9.49
N VAL A 78 -2.10 34.07 -8.35
CA VAL A 78 -1.58 33.07 -7.41
C VAL A 78 -2.71 32.20 -6.86
N GLY A 79 -3.84 32.78 -6.46
CA GLY A 79 -5.03 32.05 -6.01
C GLY A 79 -5.54 31.09 -7.07
N ARG A 80 -5.71 31.56 -8.32
CA ARG A 80 -6.13 30.71 -9.45
C ARG A 80 -5.17 29.56 -9.73
N ALA A 81 -3.85 29.78 -9.61
CA ALA A 81 -2.85 28.74 -9.77
C ALA A 81 -2.93 27.67 -8.67
N VAL A 82 -3.13 28.08 -7.42
CA VAL A 82 -3.34 27.18 -6.27
C VAL A 82 -4.59 26.34 -6.46
N ASP A 83 -5.72 26.94 -6.84
CA ASP A 83 -6.97 26.21 -7.04
C ASP A 83 -6.87 25.19 -8.20
N ARG A 84 -6.16 25.56 -9.26
CA ARG A 84 -5.91 24.64 -10.38
C ARG A 84 -5.01 23.48 -9.97
N LEU A 85 -3.99 23.73 -9.15
CA LEU A 85 -3.12 22.70 -8.61
C LEU A 85 -3.90 21.75 -7.69
N ARG A 86 -4.74 22.28 -6.80
CA ARG A 86 -5.65 21.45 -5.97
C ARG A 86 -6.55 20.57 -6.82
N ALA A 87 -7.20 21.13 -7.83
CA ALA A 87 -8.05 20.36 -8.73
C ALA A 87 -7.29 19.24 -9.46
N LEU A 88 -6.02 19.49 -9.86
CA LEU A 88 -5.17 18.47 -10.48
C LEU A 88 -4.77 17.37 -9.48
N ILE A 89 -4.41 17.73 -8.26
CA ILE A 89 -4.09 16.76 -7.19
C ILE A 89 -5.32 15.87 -6.90
N ASP A 90 -6.50 16.46 -6.76
CA ASP A 90 -7.74 15.73 -6.55
C ASP A 90 -8.09 14.83 -7.75
N GLN A 91 -7.81 15.28 -8.97
CA GLN A 91 -8.00 14.46 -10.16
C GLN A 91 -7.01 13.29 -10.21
N CYS A 92 -5.75 13.52 -9.88
CA CYS A 92 -4.74 12.46 -9.78
C CYS A 92 -5.10 11.44 -8.70
N ALA A 93 -5.57 11.89 -7.53
CA ALA A 93 -6.04 11.02 -6.46
C ALA A 93 -7.21 10.15 -6.93
N ARG A 94 -8.23 10.76 -7.58
CA ARG A 94 -9.35 10.00 -8.16
C ARG A 94 -8.91 8.99 -9.23
N LEU A 95 -7.96 9.34 -10.09
CA LEU A 95 -7.43 8.42 -11.10
C LEU A 95 -6.62 7.28 -10.46
N ALA A 96 -5.86 7.57 -9.41
CA ALA A 96 -5.15 6.55 -8.64
C ALA A 96 -6.13 5.59 -7.94
N ASP A 97 -7.22 6.11 -7.39
CA ASP A 97 -8.29 5.29 -6.80
C ASP A 97 -9.04 4.43 -7.82
N GLN A 98 -9.08 4.85 -9.08
CA GLN A 98 -9.66 4.07 -10.19
C GLN A 98 -8.76 2.90 -10.61
N ALA A 99 -7.46 2.91 -10.29
CA ALA A 99 -6.61 1.74 -10.47
C ALA A 99 -7.07 0.64 -9.52
N THR A 100 -7.54 -0.47 -10.07
CA THR A 100 -8.13 -1.57 -9.27
C THR A 100 -7.08 -2.41 -8.58
N VAL A 101 -5.84 -2.37 -9.04
CA VAL A 101 -4.74 -3.26 -8.62
C VAL A 101 -3.53 -2.46 -8.19
N ASP A 102 -2.89 -2.88 -7.12
CA ASP A 102 -1.60 -2.37 -6.66
C ASP A 102 -0.48 -2.89 -7.55
N GLU A 103 0.29 -2.01 -8.14
CA GLU A 103 1.33 -2.35 -9.15
C GLU A 103 2.48 -3.17 -8.56
N LEU A 104 2.79 -2.97 -7.28
CA LEU A 104 3.88 -3.67 -6.62
C LEU A 104 3.53 -5.13 -6.32
N THR A 105 2.34 -5.36 -5.76
CA THR A 105 1.96 -6.65 -5.18
C THR A 105 0.94 -7.41 -6.03
N GLY A 106 0.22 -6.72 -6.92
CA GLY A 106 -0.90 -7.27 -7.66
C GLY A 106 -2.16 -7.50 -6.81
N ALA A 107 -2.17 -7.13 -5.52
CA ALA A 107 -3.38 -7.12 -4.70
C ALA A 107 -4.34 -6.00 -5.15
N MET A 108 -5.61 -6.09 -4.77
CA MET A 108 -6.53 -4.97 -5.01
C MET A 108 -6.10 -3.76 -4.17
N ARG A 109 -6.21 -2.55 -4.70
CA ARG A 109 -6.01 -1.33 -3.90
C ARG A 109 -7.15 -1.17 -2.90
N ARG A 110 -6.90 -0.45 -1.79
CA ARG A 110 -7.87 -0.26 -0.70
C ARG A 110 -9.25 0.18 -1.21
N GLY A 111 -9.35 1.24 -2.00
CA GLY A 111 -10.62 1.77 -2.48
C GLY A 111 -11.42 0.75 -3.31
N SER A 112 -10.79 0.17 -4.32
CA SER A 112 -11.43 -0.84 -5.19
C SER A 112 -11.72 -2.15 -4.44
N GLY A 113 -10.84 -2.54 -3.52
CA GLY A 113 -10.98 -3.74 -2.69
C GLY A 113 -12.13 -3.62 -1.68
N MET A 114 -12.24 -2.48 -0.97
CA MET A 114 -13.34 -2.23 -0.04
C MET A 114 -14.69 -2.19 -0.76
N ALA A 115 -14.75 -1.57 -1.95
CA ALA A 115 -15.96 -1.62 -2.78
C ALA A 115 -16.29 -3.06 -3.25
N ALA A 116 -15.29 -3.90 -3.53
CA ALA A 116 -15.50 -5.30 -3.87
C ALA A 116 -16.00 -6.09 -2.65
N LEU A 117 -15.42 -5.88 -1.47
CA LEU A 117 -15.86 -6.49 -0.22
C LEU A 117 -17.32 -6.12 0.10
N GLN A 118 -17.70 -4.85 -0.05
CA GLN A 118 -19.08 -4.42 0.15
C GLN A 118 -20.05 -5.17 -0.79
N ARG A 119 -19.67 -5.36 -2.05
CA ARG A 119 -20.49 -6.16 -2.98
C ARG A 119 -20.65 -7.62 -2.55
N GLU A 120 -19.61 -8.25 -1.98
CA GLU A 120 -19.71 -9.60 -1.44
C GLU A 120 -20.58 -9.66 -0.18
N ILE A 121 -20.51 -8.66 0.70
CA ILE A 121 -21.43 -8.52 1.86
C ILE A 121 -22.88 -8.43 1.37
N ASP A 122 -23.15 -7.56 0.40
CA ASP A 122 -24.50 -7.40 -0.16
C ASP A 122 -24.98 -8.67 -0.87
N ARG A 123 -24.08 -9.42 -1.51
CA ARG A 123 -24.38 -10.73 -2.09
C ARG A 123 -24.72 -11.76 -1.01
N ASN A 124 -23.92 -11.84 0.05
CA ASN A 124 -24.14 -12.75 1.18
C ASN A 124 -25.49 -12.50 1.86
N ARG A 125 -25.87 -11.23 2.05
CA ARG A 125 -27.18 -10.86 2.61
C ARG A 125 -28.36 -11.31 1.75
N ARG A 126 -28.23 -11.22 0.40
CA ARG A 126 -29.31 -11.66 -0.51
C ARG A 126 -29.40 -13.16 -0.66
N SER A 127 -28.31 -13.87 -0.49
CA SER A 127 -28.22 -15.32 -0.67
C SER A 127 -27.27 -15.88 0.38
N PRO A 128 -27.73 -16.04 1.64
CA PRO A 128 -26.87 -16.52 2.71
C PRO A 128 -26.32 -17.91 2.39
N GLY A 129 -24.99 -18.00 2.32
CA GLY A 129 -24.24 -19.25 2.21
C GLY A 129 -23.66 -19.64 3.57
N LYS A 130 -22.41 -20.16 3.57
CA LYS A 130 -21.67 -20.45 4.80
C LYS A 130 -21.24 -19.19 5.57
N GLY A 131 -21.31 -18.01 4.94
CA GLY A 131 -20.87 -16.77 5.53
C GLY A 131 -19.77 -16.07 4.72
N LEU A 132 -19.28 -14.97 5.27
CA LEU A 132 -18.15 -14.19 4.77
C LEU A 132 -17.25 -13.88 5.95
N VAL A 133 -15.95 -14.04 5.79
CA VAL A 133 -14.97 -13.77 6.85
C VAL A 133 -13.88 -12.86 6.32
N ALA A 134 -13.52 -11.84 7.09
CA ALA A 134 -12.34 -11.02 6.85
C ALA A 134 -11.15 -11.51 7.70
N ILE A 135 -9.97 -11.58 7.09
CA ILE A 135 -8.69 -11.80 7.76
C ILE A 135 -7.85 -10.54 7.54
N PHE A 136 -7.59 -9.79 8.61
CA PHE A 136 -6.64 -8.68 8.58
C PHE A 136 -5.23 -9.24 8.78
N VAL A 137 -4.30 -8.83 7.92
CA VAL A 137 -2.92 -9.33 7.87
C VAL A 137 -1.98 -8.14 7.94
N ASP A 138 -1.02 -8.18 8.83
CA ASP A 138 0.04 -7.19 8.97
C ASP A 138 1.40 -7.88 8.89
N LEU A 139 2.29 -7.37 8.04
CA LEU A 139 3.62 -7.93 7.81
C LEU A 139 4.60 -7.47 8.88
N ASP A 140 4.99 -8.38 9.77
CA ASP A 140 5.85 -8.06 10.90
C ASP A 140 7.25 -7.62 10.44
N GLY A 141 7.72 -6.48 10.95
CA GLY A 141 9.11 -6.03 10.84
C GLY A 141 9.53 -5.53 9.45
N LEU A 142 8.62 -5.14 8.57
CA LEU A 142 8.95 -4.60 7.24
C LEU A 142 9.86 -3.36 7.34
N LYS A 143 9.60 -2.47 8.32
CA LYS A 143 10.44 -1.29 8.55
C LYS A 143 11.89 -1.68 8.84
N ALA A 144 12.13 -2.69 9.68
CA ALA A 144 13.49 -3.14 10.00
C ALA A 144 14.22 -3.71 8.77
N VAL A 145 13.50 -4.36 7.85
CA VAL A 145 14.04 -4.82 6.56
C VAL A 145 14.41 -3.62 5.68
N ASN A 146 13.51 -2.64 5.55
CA ASN A 146 13.78 -1.43 4.77
C ASN A 146 14.99 -0.66 5.31
N ASP A 147 15.09 -0.51 6.62
CA ASP A 147 16.19 0.22 7.28
C ASP A 147 17.53 -0.50 7.12
N ARG A 148 17.55 -1.84 7.13
CA ARG A 148 18.77 -2.64 7.01
C ARG A 148 19.19 -2.90 5.56
N ASP A 149 18.27 -3.29 4.70
CA ASP A 149 18.53 -3.84 3.36
C ASP A 149 18.00 -2.95 2.22
N GLY A 150 17.35 -1.83 2.57
CA GLY A 150 16.79 -0.86 1.63
C GLY A 150 15.37 -1.21 1.14
N HIS A 151 14.69 -0.22 0.56
CA HIS A 151 13.29 -0.35 0.10
C HIS A 151 13.08 -1.46 -0.94
N ALA A 152 14.07 -1.74 -1.79
CA ALA A 152 13.97 -2.82 -2.77
C ALA A 152 13.78 -4.20 -2.12
N ALA A 153 14.44 -4.45 -0.97
CA ALA A 153 14.27 -5.67 -0.19
C ALA A 153 12.88 -5.74 0.46
N GLY A 154 12.37 -4.61 0.96
CA GLY A 154 11.01 -4.54 1.47
C GLY A 154 9.94 -4.77 0.40
N ASP A 155 10.14 -4.23 -0.80
CA ASP A 155 9.28 -4.45 -1.95
C ASP A 155 9.23 -5.92 -2.36
N GLU A 156 10.39 -6.59 -2.37
CA GLU A 156 10.45 -8.03 -2.67
C GLU A 156 9.73 -8.85 -1.60
N ARG A 157 9.88 -8.47 -0.33
CA ARG A 157 9.17 -9.13 0.77
C ARG A 157 7.65 -8.95 0.66
N LEU A 158 7.16 -7.76 0.28
CA LEU A 158 5.74 -7.52 0.03
C LEU A 158 5.21 -8.39 -1.12
N ARG A 159 5.95 -8.51 -2.24
CA ARG A 159 5.58 -9.38 -3.37
C ARG A 159 5.51 -10.84 -2.94
N ALA A 160 6.53 -11.31 -2.24
CA ALA A 160 6.60 -12.69 -1.74
C ALA A 160 5.46 -13.00 -0.77
N THR A 161 5.11 -12.04 0.12
CA THR A 161 4.00 -12.18 1.06
C THR A 161 2.67 -12.34 0.33
N VAL A 162 2.35 -11.46 -0.64
CA VAL A 162 1.08 -11.57 -1.39
C VAL A 162 1.03 -12.85 -2.22
N LYS A 163 2.14 -13.28 -2.81
CA LYS A 163 2.23 -14.55 -3.51
C LYS A 163 1.90 -15.72 -2.56
N ALA A 164 2.53 -15.77 -1.38
CA ALA A 164 2.29 -16.80 -0.38
C ALA A 164 0.84 -16.80 0.14
N ILE A 165 0.22 -15.62 0.29
CA ILE A 165 -1.19 -15.48 0.63
C ILE A 165 -2.06 -16.10 -0.46
N ARG A 166 -1.85 -15.73 -1.73
CA ARG A 166 -2.65 -16.19 -2.87
C ARG A 166 -2.57 -17.70 -3.10
N GLU A 167 -1.46 -18.33 -2.77
CA GLU A 167 -1.29 -19.79 -2.87
C GLU A 167 -2.19 -20.57 -1.90
N ARG A 168 -2.71 -19.93 -0.88
CA ARG A 168 -3.61 -20.53 0.13
C ARG A 168 -5.07 -20.11 -0.02
N LEU A 169 -5.34 -19.12 -0.84
CA LEU A 169 -6.68 -18.60 -1.08
C LEU A 169 -7.26 -19.14 -2.38
N ARG A 170 -8.58 -19.16 -2.46
CA ARG A 170 -9.30 -19.51 -3.68
C ARG A 170 -9.26 -18.34 -4.67
N SER A 171 -9.42 -18.62 -5.96
CA SER A 171 -9.37 -17.60 -7.02
C SER A 171 -10.43 -16.49 -6.88
N TYR A 172 -11.50 -16.74 -6.18
CA TYR A 172 -12.60 -15.79 -5.93
C TYR A 172 -12.51 -15.08 -4.57
N ASP A 173 -11.57 -15.47 -3.69
CA ASP A 173 -11.29 -14.75 -2.46
C ASP A 173 -10.57 -13.43 -2.79
N LEU A 174 -10.88 -12.38 -2.04
CA LEU A 174 -10.29 -11.07 -2.26
C LEU A 174 -8.97 -10.96 -1.50
N VAL A 175 -7.98 -10.32 -2.13
CA VAL A 175 -6.74 -9.89 -1.48
C VAL A 175 -6.58 -8.41 -1.73
N ILE A 176 -6.66 -7.61 -0.68
CA ILE A 176 -6.70 -6.15 -0.69
C ILE A 176 -5.45 -5.64 0.02
N ARG A 177 -4.69 -4.75 -0.59
CA ARG A 177 -3.64 -3.99 0.09
C ARG A 177 -4.29 -2.80 0.79
N TYR A 178 -4.43 -2.91 2.11
CA TYR A 178 -5.15 -1.95 2.94
C TYR A 178 -4.26 -0.77 3.35
N GLY A 179 -2.99 -1.05 3.63
CA GLY A 179 -1.95 -0.10 3.99
C GLY A 179 -0.61 -0.42 3.33
N GLY A 180 0.47 0.13 3.85
CA GLY A 180 1.84 -0.10 3.36
C GLY A 180 2.25 -1.58 3.45
N ASP A 181 2.07 -2.16 4.63
CA ASP A 181 2.38 -3.53 5.04
C ASP A 181 1.14 -4.32 5.50
N GLU A 182 -0.05 -3.74 5.33
CA GLU A 182 -1.32 -4.27 5.77
C GLU A 182 -2.14 -4.80 4.60
N PHE A 183 -2.72 -5.97 4.78
CA PHE A 183 -3.59 -6.62 3.79
C PHE A 183 -4.88 -7.08 4.44
N VAL A 184 -5.95 -7.13 3.64
CA VAL A 184 -7.22 -7.74 4.02
C VAL A 184 -7.51 -8.86 3.03
N CYS A 185 -7.76 -10.07 3.56
CA CYS A 185 -8.27 -11.19 2.78
C CYS A 185 -9.73 -11.40 3.12
N ALA A 186 -10.61 -11.46 2.10
CA ALA A 186 -12.01 -11.77 2.33
C ALA A 186 -12.34 -13.14 1.75
N LEU A 187 -12.76 -14.04 2.63
CA LEU A 187 -13.10 -15.43 2.32
C LEU A 187 -14.61 -15.54 2.16
N THR A 188 -15.06 -15.83 0.96
CA THR A 188 -16.48 -16.04 0.66
C THR A 188 -16.87 -17.50 0.87
N ASN A 189 -18.12 -17.77 1.27
CA ASN A 189 -18.58 -19.11 1.62
C ASN A 189 -17.70 -19.80 2.69
N SER A 190 -17.27 -19.04 3.69
CA SER A 190 -16.40 -19.49 4.76
C SER A 190 -17.02 -19.15 6.12
N ASP A 191 -16.78 -20.00 7.10
CA ASP A 191 -17.09 -19.76 8.50
C ASP A 191 -15.84 -19.42 9.32
N ALA A 192 -16.01 -18.97 10.57
CA ALA A 192 -14.91 -18.62 11.45
C ALA A 192 -13.90 -19.76 11.64
N ALA A 193 -14.36 -21.00 11.74
CA ALA A 193 -13.46 -22.16 11.94
C ALA A 193 -12.61 -22.44 10.70
N GLU A 194 -13.16 -22.31 9.49
CA GLU A 194 -12.42 -22.43 8.24
C GLU A 194 -11.42 -21.27 8.08
N ALA A 195 -11.84 -20.04 8.44
CA ALA A 195 -10.98 -18.87 8.38
C ALA A 195 -9.80 -18.96 9.36
N GLU A 196 -9.98 -19.47 10.55
CA GLU A 196 -8.88 -19.69 11.50
C GLU A 196 -7.86 -20.71 10.97
N ARG A 197 -8.33 -21.80 10.35
CA ARG A 197 -7.44 -22.76 9.68
C ARG A 197 -6.66 -22.10 8.53
N THR A 198 -7.35 -21.28 7.74
CA THR A 198 -6.74 -20.50 6.66
C THR A 198 -5.71 -19.53 7.22
N ALA A 199 -6.04 -18.79 8.29
CA ALA A 199 -5.11 -17.86 8.94
C ALA A 199 -3.84 -18.56 9.47
N ALA A 200 -3.98 -19.75 10.05
CA ALA A 200 -2.83 -20.56 10.46
C ALA A 200 -1.96 -20.97 9.27
N ALA A 201 -2.59 -21.44 8.18
CA ALA A 201 -1.89 -21.81 6.96
C ALA A 201 -1.21 -20.61 6.26
N LEU A 202 -1.81 -19.40 6.34
CA LEU A 202 -1.19 -18.18 5.84
C LEU A 202 0.09 -17.85 6.61
N ARG A 203 0.07 -17.93 7.96
CA ARG A 203 1.27 -17.70 8.78
C ARG A 203 2.40 -18.64 8.40
N GLU A 204 2.11 -19.93 8.26
CA GLU A 204 3.09 -20.93 7.86
C GLU A 204 3.64 -20.67 6.46
N ASN A 205 2.77 -20.40 5.49
CA ASN A 205 3.18 -20.21 4.09
C ASN A 205 4.01 -18.94 3.90
N VAL A 206 3.66 -17.85 4.60
CA VAL A 206 4.44 -16.60 4.56
C VAL A 206 5.80 -16.79 5.24
N LEU A 207 5.86 -17.50 6.36
CA LEU A 207 7.12 -17.81 7.04
C LEU A 207 8.09 -18.56 6.11
N LEU A 208 7.59 -19.55 5.37
CA LEU A 208 8.40 -20.36 4.45
C LEU A 208 8.72 -19.63 3.13
N GLY A 209 7.72 -18.96 2.55
CA GLY A 209 7.85 -18.37 1.21
C GLY A 209 8.43 -16.96 1.18
N ALA A 210 8.11 -16.13 2.17
CA ALA A 210 8.56 -14.74 2.24
C ALA A 210 9.67 -14.50 3.27
N GLN A 211 10.14 -15.55 3.95
CA GLN A 211 11.15 -15.49 5.03
C GLN A 211 10.79 -14.43 6.09
N GLY A 212 9.52 -14.34 6.43
CA GLY A 212 9.00 -13.37 7.37
C GLY A 212 7.79 -13.87 8.12
N SER A 213 7.38 -13.15 9.16
CA SER A 213 6.15 -13.45 9.90
C SER A 213 5.07 -12.45 9.58
N ILE A 214 3.82 -12.87 9.79
CA ILE A 214 2.65 -12.02 9.74
C ILE A 214 1.85 -12.16 11.03
N SER A 215 1.26 -11.06 11.44
CA SER A 215 0.20 -11.06 12.46
C SER A 215 -1.15 -11.06 11.75
N VAL A 216 -2.11 -11.80 12.27
CA VAL A 216 -3.43 -11.88 11.65
C VAL A 216 -4.53 -11.80 12.69
N GLY A 217 -5.63 -11.17 12.33
CA GLY A 217 -6.89 -11.15 13.07
C GLY A 217 -8.04 -11.58 12.15
N VAL A 218 -9.03 -12.27 12.72
CA VAL A 218 -10.15 -12.86 11.99
C VAL A 218 -11.46 -12.28 12.53
N ALA A 219 -12.37 -11.91 11.62
CA ALA A 219 -13.73 -11.51 11.97
C ALA A 219 -14.73 -12.10 10.96
N GLU A 220 -15.77 -12.74 11.49
CA GLU A 220 -16.91 -13.19 10.69
C GLU A 220 -17.91 -12.06 10.49
N LEU A 221 -18.56 -12.01 9.32
CA LEU A 221 -19.57 -11.03 8.98
C LEU A 221 -20.77 -11.13 9.94
N GLU A 222 -21.11 -10.02 10.58
CA GLU A 222 -22.35 -9.88 11.35
C GLU A 222 -23.46 -9.21 10.52
N PRO A 223 -24.73 -9.34 10.91
CA PRO A 223 -25.87 -8.88 10.10
C PRO A 223 -25.81 -7.38 9.72
N ASP A 224 -25.32 -6.54 10.61
CA ASP A 224 -25.29 -5.08 10.43
C ASP A 224 -23.94 -4.55 9.94
N ASP A 225 -22.91 -5.41 9.78
CA ASP A 225 -21.58 -4.99 9.33
C ASP A 225 -21.63 -4.48 7.89
N ASP A 226 -21.06 -3.33 7.64
CA ASP A 226 -20.54 -2.96 6.32
C ASP A 226 -19.07 -3.39 6.17
N ALA A 227 -18.46 -3.08 5.04
CA ALA A 227 -17.07 -3.46 4.76
C ALA A 227 -16.08 -2.82 5.75
N GLU A 228 -16.32 -1.58 6.17
CA GLU A 228 -15.43 -0.87 7.10
C GLU A 228 -15.55 -1.46 8.51
N VAL A 229 -16.74 -1.75 8.97
CA VAL A 229 -16.99 -2.35 10.30
C VAL A 229 -16.40 -3.75 10.38
N LEU A 230 -16.62 -4.60 9.37
CA LEU A 230 -16.07 -5.95 9.31
C LEU A 230 -14.54 -5.94 9.37
N VAL A 231 -13.91 -5.07 8.57
CA VAL A 231 -12.44 -4.94 8.53
C VAL A 231 -11.90 -4.39 9.84
N ALA A 232 -12.57 -3.39 10.46
CA ALA A 232 -12.16 -2.85 11.76
C ALA A 232 -12.24 -3.91 12.88
N ARG A 233 -13.21 -4.81 12.84
CA ARG A 233 -13.30 -5.95 13.79
C ARG A 233 -12.16 -6.95 13.60
N ALA A 234 -11.77 -7.23 12.36
CA ALA A 234 -10.62 -8.08 12.07
C ALA A 234 -9.30 -7.43 12.54
N ASP A 235 -9.12 -6.13 12.35
CA ASP A 235 -7.96 -5.37 12.85
C ASP A 235 -7.89 -5.39 14.38
N LEU A 236 -9.02 -5.16 15.07
CA LEU A 236 -9.09 -5.24 16.53
C LEU A 236 -8.72 -6.64 17.06
N ALA A 237 -9.15 -7.70 16.36
CA ALA A 237 -8.78 -9.07 16.69
C ALA A 237 -7.26 -9.29 16.54
N LEU A 238 -6.62 -8.76 15.49
CA LEU A 238 -5.17 -8.78 15.31
C LEU A 238 -4.45 -8.06 16.46
N TYR A 239 -4.88 -6.85 16.76
CA TYR A 239 -4.28 -6.05 17.84
C TYR A 239 -4.35 -6.78 19.19
N THR A 240 -5.49 -7.38 19.51
CA THR A 240 -5.70 -8.14 20.75
C THR A 240 -4.79 -9.38 20.79
N GLY A 241 -4.70 -10.11 19.68
CA GLY A 241 -3.84 -11.29 19.56
C GLY A 241 -2.34 -10.96 19.72
N ARG A 242 -1.88 -9.79 19.24
CA ARG A 242 -0.51 -9.29 19.47
C ARG A 242 -0.24 -9.05 20.95
N ARG A 243 -1.14 -8.34 21.63
CA ARG A 243 -0.98 -8.03 23.07
C ARG A 243 -0.91 -9.26 23.96
N VAL A 244 -1.69 -10.30 23.64
CA VAL A 244 -1.64 -11.57 24.36
C VAL A 244 -0.28 -12.27 24.13
N ARG A 245 0.22 -12.27 22.90
CA ARG A 245 1.51 -12.87 22.53
C ARG A 245 2.69 -12.16 23.20
N ASP A 246 2.65 -10.83 23.27
CA ASP A 246 3.69 -9.99 23.87
C ASP A 246 3.61 -9.93 25.41
N GLY A 247 2.69 -10.66 26.04
CA GLY A 247 2.53 -10.70 27.50
C GLY A 247 1.98 -9.40 28.12
N THR A 248 1.47 -8.48 27.31
CA THR A 248 0.98 -7.16 27.74
C THR A 248 -0.51 -7.15 28.07
N ALA A 249 -1.23 -8.24 27.78
CA ALA A 249 -2.63 -8.43 28.17
C ALA A 249 -2.83 -9.81 28.80
N SER A 250 -3.50 -9.85 29.96
CA SER A 250 -4.03 -11.11 30.52
C SER A 250 -5.18 -11.58 29.61
N PRO A 251 -5.27 -12.90 29.30
CA PRO A 251 -6.43 -13.39 28.57
C PRO A 251 -7.69 -13.04 29.36
N ALA A 252 -8.67 -12.41 28.69
CA ALA A 252 -9.99 -12.19 29.29
C ALA A 252 -10.53 -13.57 29.69
N ALA A 253 -10.86 -13.73 30.96
CA ALA A 253 -11.53 -14.94 31.46
C ALA A 253 -12.90 -15.08 30.77
N PRO A 254 -13.37 -16.32 30.51
CA PRO A 254 -14.61 -16.62 29.81
C PRO A 254 -15.85 -16.09 30.53
#